data_a23f679d828d1124dc27315902920c30
#
_entry.id   a23f679d828d1124dc27315902920c30
#
_cell.length_a   1.000
_cell.length_b   1.000
_cell.length_c   1.000
_cell.angle_alpha   90.00
_cell.angle_beta   90.00
_cell.angle_gamma   90.00
#
_symmetry.space_group_name_H-M   'P 1'
#
loop_
_entity.id
_entity.type
_entity.pdbx_description
1 polymer ?
#
loop_
_entity_poly.entity_id
_entity_poly.type
_entity_poly.pdbx_seq_one_letter_code
_entity_poly.pdbx_strand_id
1 'polypeptide(L)'
;MAPRFVLITGSSRGLGRSMALALAQRGFSVLAGVRRRQDGDDLRAEAGRELTPVILDVASVESLAMARTEVERLTTGHGLAGLVNNAGLAWFGPLEQTPIDVIDHVFRVNVSGVIATIQGFLPLVRQARGRIVNISSINGRLSFPFASIYNASKFALEALSDSLRVELAPWGIRVAVVEPGATRTDIRDLAVRAWAAGRASLAPDQRALYETPFTKLTQLIAHLDSTAADHAAVVEAVYDGLTSDVPRARYLVGEDTVQLMQLATLPDAERDAALLGMIS
;
A
#
# COMPACT_ATOMS: atom_id res chain seq x y z
N MET A 1 -30.54 -0.33 -5.93
CA MET A 1 -29.40 0.08 -6.77
C MET A 1 -28.61 -1.17 -7.15
N ALA A 2 -27.97 -1.18 -8.31
CA ALA A 2 -27.07 -2.29 -8.66
C ALA A 2 -25.90 -2.36 -7.67
N PRO A 3 -25.38 -3.56 -7.33
CA PRO A 3 -24.29 -3.71 -6.40
C PRO A 3 -23.01 -3.07 -6.97
N ARG A 4 -22.27 -2.34 -6.13
CA ARG A 4 -20.98 -1.74 -6.48
C ARG A 4 -19.86 -2.58 -5.85
N PHE A 5 -19.31 -3.50 -6.62
CA PHE A 5 -18.24 -4.38 -6.14
C PHE A 5 -16.90 -3.66 -6.09
N VAL A 6 -16.20 -3.78 -4.96
CA VAL A 6 -14.84 -3.25 -4.78
C VAL A 6 -13.94 -4.36 -4.25
N LEU A 7 -12.87 -4.68 -4.99
CA LEU A 7 -11.84 -5.60 -4.53
C LEU A 7 -10.73 -4.81 -3.81
N ILE A 8 -10.38 -5.24 -2.58
CA ILE A 8 -9.31 -4.64 -1.79
C ILE A 8 -8.27 -5.71 -1.49
N THR A 9 -7.03 -5.53 -1.91
CA THR A 9 -5.95 -6.49 -1.60
C THR A 9 -5.37 -6.22 -0.20
N GLY A 10 -4.96 -7.29 0.51
CA GLY A 10 -4.32 -7.17 1.83
C GLY A 10 -5.26 -6.66 2.94
N SER A 11 -6.49 -7.18 2.97
CA SER A 11 -7.56 -6.72 3.87
C SER A 11 -7.51 -7.31 5.29
N SER A 12 -6.55 -8.19 5.61
CA SER A 12 -6.54 -8.92 6.89
C SER A 12 -6.26 -8.03 8.11
N ARG A 13 -5.57 -6.89 7.95
CA ARG A 13 -5.17 -5.99 9.03
C ARG A 13 -4.90 -4.57 8.54
N GLY A 14 -4.64 -3.65 9.50
CA GLY A 14 -4.22 -2.27 9.22
C GLY A 14 -5.17 -1.54 8.27
N LEU A 15 -4.63 -0.74 7.37
CA LEU A 15 -5.40 0.07 6.42
C LEU A 15 -6.38 -0.75 5.58
N GLY A 16 -5.94 -1.91 5.07
CA GLY A 16 -6.79 -2.77 4.25
C GLY A 16 -8.05 -3.23 4.99
N ARG A 17 -7.90 -3.60 6.27
CA ARG A 17 -9.03 -3.97 7.12
C ARG A 17 -9.98 -2.78 7.36
N SER A 18 -9.42 -1.64 7.72
CA SER A 18 -10.21 -0.43 7.97
C SER A 18 -10.98 0.03 6.73
N MET A 19 -10.33 0.00 5.56
CA MET A 19 -10.99 0.31 4.29
C MET A 19 -12.11 -0.69 3.96
N ALA A 20 -11.87 -1.98 4.16
CA ALA A 20 -12.86 -3.02 3.85
C ALA A 20 -14.12 -2.84 4.71
N LEU A 21 -13.97 -2.63 6.01
CA LEU A 21 -15.09 -2.40 6.92
C LEU A 21 -15.84 -1.10 6.61
N ALA A 22 -15.12 0.00 6.43
CA ALA A 22 -15.72 1.29 6.19
C ALA A 22 -16.45 1.37 4.83
N LEU A 23 -15.90 0.76 3.77
CA LEU A 23 -16.57 0.72 2.46
C LEU A 23 -17.81 -0.17 2.49
N ALA A 24 -17.78 -1.30 3.24
CA ALA A 24 -18.95 -2.14 3.45
C ALA A 24 -20.08 -1.35 4.14
N GLN A 25 -19.77 -0.60 5.21
CA GLN A 25 -20.74 0.27 5.90
C GLN A 25 -21.31 1.38 5.00
N ARG A 26 -20.58 1.80 3.96
CA ARG A 26 -20.99 2.80 2.98
C ARG A 26 -21.73 2.21 1.77
N GLY A 27 -22.14 0.94 1.84
CA GLY A 27 -22.97 0.27 0.84
C GLY A 27 -22.22 -0.22 -0.40
N PHE A 28 -20.91 -0.46 -0.29
CA PHE A 28 -20.19 -1.23 -1.31
C PHE A 28 -20.29 -2.74 -1.00
N SER A 29 -20.37 -3.54 -2.06
CA SER A 29 -20.16 -4.98 -1.97
C SER A 29 -18.66 -5.27 -1.98
N VAL A 30 -18.05 -5.36 -0.78
CA VAL A 30 -16.60 -5.46 -0.65
C VAL A 30 -16.13 -6.89 -0.84
N LEU A 31 -15.17 -7.08 -1.75
CA LEU A 31 -14.41 -8.31 -1.94
C LEU A 31 -13.08 -8.13 -1.22
N ALA A 32 -12.96 -8.72 -0.03
CA ALA A 32 -11.80 -8.55 0.84
C ALA A 32 -10.72 -9.59 0.54
N GLY A 33 -9.66 -9.19 -0.15
CA GLY A 33 -8.51 -10.04 -0.46
C GLY A 33 -7.68 -10.36 0.78
N VAL A 34 -7.67 -11.61 1.20
CA VAL A 34 -6.94 -12.12 2.38
C VAL A 34 -6.13 -13.36 2.02
N ARG A 35 -5.01 -13.60 2.70
CA ARG A 35 -4.20 -14.81 2.45
C ARG A 35 -4.67 -16.02 3.22
N ARG A 36 -5.30 -15.84 4.37
CA ARG A 36 -5.79 -16.92 5.23
C ARG A 36 -7.31 -16.84 5.36
N ARG A 37 -7.97 -17.99 5.30
CA ARG A 37 -9.43 -18.08 5.42
C ARG A 37 -9.92 -17.48 6.75
N GLN A 38 -9.24 -17.78 7.85
CA GLN A 38 -9.62 -17.25 9.17
C GLN A 38 -9.68 -15.72 9.21
N ASP A 39 -8.68 -15.02 8.61
CA ASP A 39 -8.68 -13.55 8.54
C ASP A 39 -9.93 -13.02 7.79
N GLY A 40 -10.38 -13.77 6.79
CA GLY A 40 -11.58 -13.45 6.04
C GLY A 40 -12.87 -13.68 6.81
N ASP A 41 -12.94 -14.79 7.53
CA ASP A 41 -14.10 -15.15 8.36
C ASP A 41 -14.29 -14.13 9.49
N ASP A 42 -13.20 -13.68 10.12
CA ASP A 42 -13.20 -12.64 11.14
C ASP A 42 -13.72 -11.30 10.58
N LEU A 43 -13.24 -10.88 9.40
CA LEU A 43 -13.72 -9.69 8.71
C LEU A 43 -15.22 -9.78 8.38
N ARG A 44 -15.67 -10.92 7.88
CA ARG A 44 -17.07 -11.13 7.53
C ARG A 44 -17.99 -11.10 8.74
N ALA A 45 -17.54 -11.67 9.86
CA ALA A 45 -18.29 -11.65 11.12
C ALA A 45 -18.53 -10.21 11.62
N GLU A 46 -17.56 -9.32 11.41
CA GLU A 46 -17.66 -7.91 11.79
C GLU A 46 -18.46 -7.04 10.81
N ALA A 47 -18.20 -7.22 9.50
CA ALA A 47 -18.81 -6.39 8.46
C ALA A 47 -20.21 -6.84 8.01
N GLY A 48 -20.59 -8.09 8.30
CA GLY A 48 -21.86 -8.65 7.84
C GLY A 48 -21.89 -9.03 6.36
N ARG A 49 -23.06 -8.91 5.72
CA ARG A 49 -23.31 -9.41 4.36
C ARG A 49 -22.63 -8.64 3.25
N GLU A 50 -22.27 -7.38 3.50
CA GLU A 50 -21.68 -6.48 2.51
C GLU A 50 -20.21 -6.79 2.23
N LEU A 51 -19.61 -7.75 2.96
CA LEU A 51 -18.21 -8.15 2.78
C LEU A 51 -18.11 -9.66 2.49
N THR A 52 -17.43 -9.98 1.39
CA THR A 52 -17.10 -11.35 1.00
C THR A 52 -15.58 -11.52 0.96
N PRO A 53 -15.01 -12.43 1.76
CA PRO A 53 -13.59 -12.73 1.68
C PRO A 53 -13.24 -13.45 0.37
N VAL A 54 -12.07 -13.08 -0.20
CA VAL A 54 -11.47 -13.74 -1.36
C VAL A 54 -10.04 -14.14 -0.98
N ILE A 55 -9.70 -15.41 -1.17
CA ILE A 55 -8.31 -15.86 -0.94
C ILE A 55 -7.43 -15.30 -2.05
N LEU A 56 -6.51 -14.40 -1.67
CA LEU A 56 -5.70 -13.66 -2.61
C LEU A 56 -4.32 -13.35 -2.00
N ASP A 57 -3.30 -13.98 -2.56
CA ASP A 57 -1.90 -13.59 -2.39
C ASP A 57 -1.40 -12.95 -3.70
N VAL A 58 -1.11 -11.67 -3.65
CA VAL A 58 -0.64 -10.90 -4.82
C VAL A 58 0.72 -11.36 -5.34
N ALA A 59 1.50 -12.07 -4.51
CA ALA A 59 2.81 -12.62 -4.88
C ALA A 59 2.74 -14.01 -5.53
N SER A 60 1.54 -14.63 -5.62
CA SER A 60 1.34 -15.95 -6.22
C SER A 60 0.47 -15.86 -7.48
N VAL A 61 1.00 -16.32 -8.60
CA VAL A 61 0.29 -16.38 -9.88
C VAL A 61 -0.93 -17.29 -9.79
N GLU A 62 -0.81 -18.42 -9.11
CA GLU A 62 -1.89 -19.40 -8.91
C GLU A 62 -3.01 -18.82 -8.06
N SER A 63 -2.64 -18.11 -6.97
CA SER A 63 -3.61 -17.45 -6.10
C SER A 63 -4.38 -16.35 -6.84
N LEU A 64 -3.68 -15.57 -7.66
CA LEU A 64 -4.30 -14.53 -8.49
C LEU A 64 -5.28 -15.13 -9.52
N ALA A 65 -4.92 -16.24 -10.17
CA ALA A 65 -5.78 -16.91 -11.14
C ALA A 65 -7.06 -17.46 -10.46
N MET A 66 -6.92 -18.11 -9.31
CA MET A 66 -8.06 -18.61 -8.52
C MET A 66 -8.95 -17.48 -8.03
N ALA A 67 -8.35 -16.41 -7.49
CA ALA A 67 -9.07 -15.23 -7.03
C ALA A 67 -9.83 -14.55 -8.17
N ARG A 68 -9.25 -14.47 -9.36
CA ARG A 68 -9.91 -13.93 -10.55
C ARG A 68 -11.18 -14.71 -10.89
N THR A 69 -11.10 -16.03 -10.97
CA THR A 69 -12.28 -16.89 -11.26
C THR A 69 -13.37 -16.68 -10.21
N GLU A 70 -13.01 -16.60 -8.93
CA GLU A 70 -13.99 -16.38 -7.86
C GLU A 70 -14.61 -14.99 -7.93
N VAL A 71 -13.82 -13.93 -8.19
CA VAL A 71 -14.32 -12.57 -8.35
C VAL A 71 -15.22 -12.43 -9.56
N GLU A 72 -14.87 -13.06 -10.69
CA GLU A 72 -15.72 -13.12 -11.88
C GLU A 72 -17.10 -13.74 -11.55
N ARG A 73 -17.11 -14.85 -10.80
CA ARG A 73 -18.33 -15.51 -10.34
C ARG A 73 -19.17 -14.64 -9.40
N LEU A 74 -18.54 -13.97 -8.43
CA LEU A 74 -19.20 -13.13 -7.44
C LEU A 74 -19.79 -11.85 -8.06
N THR A 75 -19.12 -11.28 -9.05
CA THR A 75 -19.53 -10.01 -9.67
C THR A 75 -20.49 -10.17 -10.83
N THR A 76 -20.85 -11.37 -11.23
CA THR A 76 -21.65 -11.79 -12.39
C THR A 76 -22.36 -10.64 -13.14
N GLY A 77 -21.81 -10.24 -14.28
CA GLY A 77 -22.42 -9.21 -15.13
C GLY A 77 -22.24 -7.75 -14.69
N HIS A 78 -21.76 -7.49 -13.46
CA HIS A 78 -21.59 -6.12 -12.93
C HIS A 78 -20.15 -5.60 -13.04
N GLY A 79 -19.14 -6.49 -13.03
CA GLY A 79 -17.73 -6.10 -12.99
C GLY A 79 -17.30 -5.50 -11.66
N LEU A 80 -16.13 -4.84 -11.64
CA LEU A 80 -15.57 -4.18 -10.46
C LEU A 80 -15.70 -2.66 -10.58
N ALA A 81 -16.52 -2.06 -9.73
CA ALA A 81 -16.60 -0.60 -9.58
C ALA A 81 -15.32 -0.01 -9.00
N GLY A 82 -14.53 -0.80 -8.25
CA GLY A 82 -13.24 -0.39 -7.75
C GLY A 82 -12.26 -1.55 -7.54
N LEU A 83 -10.98 -1.25 -7.76
CA LEU A 83 -9.84 -2.08 -7.39
C LEU A 83 -8.92 -1.26 -6.50
N VAL A 84 -8.74 -1.67 -5.25
CA VAL A 84 -7.85 -1.02 -4.29
C VAL A 84 -6.62 -1.92 -4.08
N ASN A 85 -5.48 -1.52 -4.63
CA ASN A 85 -4.20 -2.18 -4.43
C ASN A 85 -3.57 -1.67 -3.13
N ASN A 86 -3.82 -2.39 -2.04
CA ASN A 86 -3.33 -2.04 -0.71
C ASN A 86 -2.29 -3.03 -0.18
N ALA A 87 -2.27 -4.28 -0.63
CA ALA A 87 -1.25 -5.24 -0.20
C ALA A 87 0.15 -4.67 -0.41
N GLY A 88 0.96 -4.68 0.64
CA GLY A 88 2.31 -4.14 0.60
C GLY A 88 3.13 -4.55 1.82
N LEU A 89 4.45 -4.46 1.63
CA LEU A 89 5.48 -4.71 2.65
C LEU A 89 6.38 -3.50 2.74
N ALA A 90 6.91 -3.23 3.94
CA ALA A 90 8.00 -2.31 4.15
C ALA A 90 9.24 -3.07 4.64
N TRP A 91 10.40 -2.52 4.34
CA TRP A 91 11.68 -2.94 4.88
C TRP A 91 12.49 -1.71 5.23
N PHE A 92 13.05 -1.70 6.44
CA PHE A 92 13.94 -0.65 6.93
C PHE A 92 15.27 -1.27 7.35
N GLY A 93 16.37 -0.75 6.83
CA GLY A 93 17.72 -1.20 7.14
C GLY A 93 18.73 -0.68 6.12
N PRO A 94 20.03 -0.73 6.44
CA PRO A 94 21.10 -0.41 5.50
C PRO A 94 21.03 -1.32 4.28
N LEU A 95 21.23 -0.76 3.09
CA LEU A 95 21.16 -1.52 1.84
C LEU A 95 22.16 -2.69 1.82
N GLU A 96 23.39 -2.46 2.25
CA GLU A 96 24.44 -3.50 2.26
C GLU A 96 24.15 -4.67 3.23
N GLN A 97 23.25 -4.47 4.18
CA GLN A 97 22.84 -5.50 5.15
C GLN A 97 21.46 -6.09 4.81
N THR A 98 20.87 -5.68 3.68
CA THR A 98 19.56 -6.17 3.26
C THR A 98 19.72 -7.45 2.44
N PRO A 99 19.19 -8.60 2.88
CA PRO A 99 19.24 -9.85 2.12
C PRO A 99 18.55 -9.71 0.76
N ILE A 100 19.11 -10.35 -0.27
CA ILE A 100 18.58 -10.24 -1.66
C ILE A 100 17.17 -10.83 -1.79
N ASP A 101 16.87 -11.89 -1.06
CA ASP A 101 15.56 -12.52 -1.03
C ASP A 101 14.49 -11.60 -0.41
N VAL A 102 14.86 -10.75 0.54
CA VAL A 102 14.00 -9.68 1.07
C VAL A 102 13.73 -8.63 0.01
N ILE A 103 14.76 -8.21 -0.74
CA ILE A 103 14.62 -7.26 -1.84
C ILE A 103 13.62 -7.82 -2.87
N ASP A 104 13.84 -9.04 -3.31
CA ASP A 104 12.98 -9.74 -4.28
C ASP A 104 11.55 -9.86 -3.76
N HIS A 105 11.37 -10.18 -2.48
CA HIS A 105 10.05 -10.32 -1.88
C HIS A 105 9.30 -8.99 -1.82
N VAL A 106 9.96 -7.90 -1.41
CA VAL A 106 9.34 -6.56 -1.39
C VAL A 106 8.90 -6.14 -2.80
N PHE A 107 9.76 -6.30 -3.81
CA PHE A 107 9.40 -5.97 -5.18
C PHE A 107 8.31 -6.88 -5.74
N ARG A 108 8.34 -8.16 -5.41
CA ARG A 108 7.32 -9.13 -5.82
C ARG A 108 5.93 -8.75 -5.30
N VAL A 109 5.82 -8.28 -4.04
CA VAL A 109 4.54 -7.85 -3.46
C VAL A 109 4.15 -6.45 -3.95
N ASN A 110 5.06 -5.46 -3.78
CA ASN A 110 4.73 -4.04 -3.95
C ASN A 110 4.66 -3.58 -5.40
N VAL A 111 5.32 -4.29 -6.32
CA VAL A 111 5.41 -3.91 -7.73
C VAL A 111 4.80 -4.98 -8.63
N SER A 112 5.44 -6.14 -8.77
CA SER A 112 4.99 -7.20 -9.67
C SER A 112 3.60 -7.72 -9.31
N GLY A 113 3.31 -7.84 -8.00
CA GLY A 113 2.01 -8.27 -7.49
C GLY A 113 0.90 -7.26 -7.79
N VAL A 114 1.19 -5.96 -7.70
CA VAL A 114 0.24 -4.90 -8.09
C VAL A 114 -0.02 -4.96 -9.60
N ILE A 115 1.04 -5.08 -10.41
CA ILE A 115 0.92 -5.20 -11.88
C ILE A 115 0.05 -6.41 -12.23
N ALA A 116 0.37 -7.58 -11.67
CA ALA A 116 -0.36 -8.81 -11.94
C ALA A 116 -1.83 -8.74 -11.47
N THR A 117 -2.09 -8.08 -10.33
CA THR A 117 -3.45 -7.81 -9.84
C THR A 117 -4.22 -6.93 -10.83
N ILE A 118 -3.62 -5.82 -11.27
CA ILE A 118 -4.25 -4.92 -12.26
C ILE A 118 -4.52 -5.67 -13.55
N GLN A 119 -3.54 -6.39 -14.11
CA GLN A 119 -3.71 -7.17 -15.33
C GLN A 119 -4.83 -8.21 -15.20
N GLY A 120 -4.88 -8.92 -14.08
CA GLY A 120 -5.88 -9.97 -13.83
C GLY A 120 -7.31 -9.43 -13.73
N PHE A 121 -7.49 -8.28 -13.09
CA PHE A 121 -8.83 -7.72 -12.81
C PHE A 121 -9.25 -6.57 -13.71
N LEU A 122 -8.37 -6.05 -14.58
CA LEU A 122 -8.66 -4.95 -15.49
C LEU A 122 -9.87 -5.21 -16.41
N PRO A 123 -10.13 -6.44 -16.93
CA PRO A 123 -11.34 -6.71 -17.69
C PRO A 123 -12.62 -6.42 -16.90
N LEU A 124 -12.67 -6.77 -15.61
CA LEU A 124 -13.82 -6.50 -14.74
C LEU A 124 -13.94 -5.02 -14.37
N VAL A 125 -12.81 -4.33 -14.16
CA VAL A 125 -12.80 -2.87 -13.95
C VAL A 125 -13.32 -2.15 -15.21
N ARG A 126 -12.90 -2.60 -16.40
CA ARG A 126 -13.36 -2.03 -17.67
C ARG A 126 -14.85 -2.25 -17.88
N GLN A 127 -15.35 -3.43 -17.54
CA GLN A 127 -16.78 -3.76 -17.65
C GLN A 127 -17.66 -2.79 -16.84
N ALA A 128 -17.24 -2.44 -15.62
CA ALA A 128 -17.95 -1.51 -14.75
C ALA A 128 -17.63 -0.02 -15.03
N ARG A 129 -16.70 0.29 -15.93
CA ARG A 129 -16.05 1.62 -16.03
C ARG A 129 -15.57 2.10 -14.65
N GLY A 130 -14.99 1.17 -13.91
CA GLY A 130 -14.63 1.34 -12.52
C GLY A 130 -13.38 2.19 -12.32
N ARG A 131 -12.78 2.07 -11.14
CA ARG A 131 -11.65 2.88 -10.69
C ARG A 131 -10.56 2.02 -10.11
N ILE A 132 -9.31 2.48 -10.20
CA ILE A 132 -8.16 1.86 -9.55
C ILE A 132 -7.62 2.86 -8.53
N VAL A 133 -7.46 2.41 -7.30
CA VAL A 133 -6.83 3.19 -6.22
C VAL A 133 -5.60 2.42 -5.73
N ASN A 134 -4.43 3.00 -5.89
CA ASN A 134 -3.17 2.43 -5.44
C ASN A 134 -2.75 3.06 -4.12
N ILE A 135 -2.52 2.24 -3.09
CA ILE A 135 -1.99 2.72 -1.81
C ILE A 135 -0.47 2.78 -1.91
N SER A 136 0.03 3.98 -2.15
CA SER A 136 1.45 4.30 -2.18
C SER A 136 1.96 4.70 -0.78
N SER A 137 2.75 5.71 -0.70
CA SER A 137 3.29 6.32 0.51
C SER A 137 3.95 7.64 0.12
N ILE A 138 4.18 8.52 1.09
CA ILE A 138 5.13 9.63 0.95
C ILE A 138 6.52 9.13 0.48
N ASN A 139 6.89 7.90 0.86
CA ASN A 139 8.11 7.22 0.41
C ASN A 139 8.15 6.93 -1.10
N GLY A 140 7.05 7.13 -1.83
CA GLY A 140 7.00 7.07 -3.28
C GLY A 140 7.42 8.39 -3.96
N ARG A 141 7.64 9.46 -3.18
CA ARG A 141 8.02 10.78 -3.68
C ARG A 141 9.21 11.40 -2.97
N LEU A 142 9.48 10.98 -1.74
CA LEU A 142 10.64 11.39 -0.94
C LEU A 142 11.37 10.14 -0.44
N SER A 143 12.66 10.04 -0.74
CA SER A 143 13.49 8.88 -0.36
C SER A 143 14.11 9.08 1.02
N PHE A 144 13.54 8.40 2.03
CA PHE A 144 14.10 8.42 3.38
C PHE A 144 15.31 7.46 3.50
N PRO A 145 16.34 7.82 4.29
CA PRO A 145 17.46 6.93 4.56
C PRO A 145 17.01 5.62 5.24
N PHE A 146 17.74 4.56 5.03
CA PHE A 146 17.48 3.20 5.54
C PHE A 146 16.13 2.58 5.07
N ALA A 147 15.46 3.19 4.09
CA ALA A 147 14.23 2.68 3.49
C ALA A 147 14.38 2.47 1.97
N SER A 148 15.60 2.33 1.46
CA SER A 148 15.91 2.37 0.02
C SER A 148 15.06 1.41 -0.81
N ILE A 149 14.87 0.17 -0.37
CA ILE A 149 14.10 -0.85 -1.09
C ILE A 149 12.60 -0.53 -1.06
N TYR A 150 12.10 -0.08 0.09
CA TYR A 150 10.71 0.36 0.21
C TYR A 150 10.44 1.60 -0.65
N ASN A 151 11.31 2.63 -0.55
CA ASN A 151 11.23 3.83 -1.39
C ASN A 151 11.19 3.44 -2.88
N ALA A 152 12.15 2.66 -3.36
CA ALA A 152 12.22 2.24 -4.77
C ALA A 152 10.93 1.53 -5.22
N SER A 153 10.35 0.66 -4.38
CA SER A 153 9.10 -0.02 -4.69
C SER A 153 7.91 0.94 -4.78
N LYS A 154 7.86 1.97 -3.93
CA LYS A 154 6.78 2.98 -3.96
C LYS A 154 6.96 3.98 -5.09
N PHE A 155 8.19 4.40 -5.41
CA PHE A 155 8.47 5.19 -6.63
C PHE A 155 8.04 4.42 -7.90
N ALA A 156 8.30 3.13 -7.97
CA ALA A 156 7.83 2.29 -9.07
C ALA A 156 6.30 2.29 -9.18
N LEU A 157 5.59 2.23 -8.04
CA LEU A 157 4.13 2.29 -8.01
C LEU A 157 3.58 3.64 -8.45
N GLU A 158 4.24 4.75 -8.09
CA GLU A 158 3.89 6.10 -8.56
C GLU A 158 4.01 6.21 -10.09
N ALA A 159 5.15 5.79 -10.65
CA ALA A 159 5.39 5.82 -12.09
C ALA A 159 4.39 4.94 -12.86
N LEU A 160 4.12 3.72 -12.35
CA LEU A 160 3.09 2.83 -12.89
C LEU A 160 1.71 3.50 -12.89
N SER A 161 1.34 4.15 -11.80
CA SER A 161 0.03 4.79 -11.66
C SER A 161 -0.14 5.98 -12.61
N ASP A 162 0.91 6.77 -12.84
CA ASP A 162 0.90 7.88 -13.77
C ASP A 162 0.69 7.39 -15.22
N SER A 163 1.40 6.36 -15.63
CA SER A 163 1.24 5.73 -16.96
C SER A 163 -0.17 5.18 -17.12
N LEU A 164 -0.65 4.39 -16.17
CA LEU A 164 -1.99 3.78 -16.24
C LEU A 164 -3.11 4.81 -16.27
N ARG A 165 -2.96 5.95 -15.62
CA ARG A 165 -3.96 7.02 -15.64
C ARG A 165 -4.22 7.53 -17.05
N VAL A 166 -3.17 7.66 -17.85
CA VAL A 166 -3.26 8.08 -19.25
C VAL A 166 -3.71 6.92 -20.15
N GLU A 167 -3.11 5.74 -19.98
CA GLU A 167 -3.44 4.56 -20.77
C GLU A 167 -4.92 4.15 -20.66
N LEU A 168 -5.50 4.25 -19.46
CA LEU A 168 -6.85 3.76 -19.19
C LEU A 168 -7.95 4.82 -19.36
N ALA A 169 -7.57 6.08 -19.58
CA ALA A 169 -8.50 7.19 -19.77
C ALA A 169 -9.49 6.97 -20.93
N PRO A 170 -9.12 6.38 -22.11
CA PRO A 170 -10.04 6.12 -23.19
C PRO A 170 -11.22 5.19 -22.84
N TRP A 171 -11.05 4.34 -21.82
CA TRP A 171 -12.11 3.47 -21.30
C TRP A 171 -12.92 4.07 -20.15
N GLY A 172 -12.67 5.33 -19.80
CA GLY A 172 -13.31 6.00 -18.67
C GLY A 172 -12.87 5.49 -17.30
N ILE A 173 -11.78 4.70 -17.23
CA ILE A 173 -11.23 4.20 -15.99
C ILE A 173 -10.34 5.29 -15.37
N ARG A 174 -10.59 5.62 -14.10
CA ARG A 174 -9.80 6.58 -13.34
C ARG A 174 -8.79 5.84 -12.46
N VAL A 175 -7.56 6.37 -12.38
CA VAL A 175 -6.49 5.84 -11.52
C VAL A 175 -6.08 6.94 -10.55
N ALA A 176 -6.18 6.65 -9.26
CA ALA A 176 -5.78 7.53 -8.17
C ALA A 176 -4.71 6.87 -7.30
N VAL A 177 -3.87 7.67 -6.71
CA VAL A 177 -2.87 7.24 -5.74
C VAL A 177 -3.17 7.87 -4.39
N VAL A 178 -3.15 7.08 -3.33
CA VAL A 178 -3.20 7.58 -1.96
C VAL A 178 -1.80 7.47 -1.37
N GLU A 179 -1.29 8.58 -0.87
CA GLU A 179 0.07 8.76 -0.36
C GLU A 179 0.04 9.04 1.16
N PRO A 180 -0.10 8.00 2.01
CA PRO A 180 -0.07 8.18 3.44
C PRO A 180 1.34 8.57 3.92
N GLY A 181 1.39 9.47 4.90
CA GLY A 181 2.55 9.67 5.76
C GLY A 181 2.58 8.67 6.92
N ALA A 182 2.88 9.15 8.12
CA ALA A 182 2.77 8.33 9.31
C ALA A 182 1.31 7.98 9.61
N THR A 183 0.96 6.70 9.52
CA THR A 183 -0.35 6.15 9.86
C THR A 183 -0.18 5.04 10.90
N ARG A 184 -1.15 4.85 11.77
CA ARG A 184 -1.12 3.81 12.84
C ARG A 184 -1.26 2.42 12.23
N THR A 185 -0.16 1.88 11.70
CA THR A 185 -0.12 0.55 11.11
C THR A 185 1.08 -0.23 11.63
N ASP A 186 0.94 -1.57 11.72
CA ASP A 186 2.03 -2.44 12.14
C ASP A 186 3.18 -2.55 11.11
N ILE A 187 3.04 -1.90 9.93
CA ILE A 187 3.97 -2.12 8.82
C ILE A 187 5.40 -1.68 9.16
N ARG A 188 5.54 -0.54 9.87
CA ARG A 188 6.85 -0.03 10.28
C ARG A 188 7.44 -0.88 11.40
N ASP A 189 6.67 -1.21 12.42
CA ASP A 189 7.07 -2.08 13.51
C ASP A 189 7.55 -3.44 13.01
N LEU A 190 6.80 -4.05 12.10
CA LEU A 190 7.16 -5.32 11.50
C LEU A 190 8.48 -5.21 10.70
N ALA A 191 8.68 -4.13 9.96
CA ALA A 191 9.88 -3.90 9.20
C ALA A 191 11.11 -3.70 10.10
N VAL A 192 10.97 -2.90 11.17
CA VAL A 192 12.04 -2.68 12.17
C VAL A 192 12.40 -3.99 12.89
N ARG A 193 11.39 -4.77 13.33
CA ARG A 193 11.62 -6.08 13.98
C ARG A 193 12.26 -7.09 13.03
N ALA A 194 11.87 -7.11 11.76
CA ALA A 194 12.45 -8.00 10.76
C ALA A 194 13.94 -7.68 10.54
N TRP A 195 14.30 -6.40 10.44
CA TRP A 195 15.68 -5.99 10.36
C TRP A 195 16.46 -6.33 11.63
N ALA A 196 15.91 -6.04 12.82
CA ALA A 196 16.55 -6.35 14.09
C ALA A 196 16.83 -7.86 14.24
N ALA A 197 15.92 -8.70 13.80
CA ALA A 197 16.09 -10.16 13.79
C ALA A 197 17.20 -10.60 12.81
N GLY A 198 17.21 -10.06 11.58
CA GLY A 198 18.23 -10.34 10.57
C GLY A 198 19.62 -9.89 11.01
N ARG A 199 19.70 -8.77 11.73
CA ARG A 199 20.95 -8.21 12.26
C ARG A 199 21.64 -9.12 13.26
N ALA A 200 20.91 -9.97 13.98
CA ALA A 200 21.47 -10.90 14.94
C ALA A 200 22.47 -11.90 14.30
N SER A 201 22.34 -12.18 13.01
CA SER A 201 23.23 -13.07 12.25
C SER A 201 24.49 -12.39 11.71
N LEU A 202 24.59 -11.04 11.77
CA LEU A 202 25.75 -10.30 11.26
C LEU A 202 26.94 -10.40 12.22
N ALA A 203 28.17 -10.30 11.66
CA ALA A 203 29.40 -10.19 12.45
C ALA A 203 29.39 -8.90 13.31
N PRO A 204 30.06 -8.87 14.46
CA PRO A 204 30.06 -7.73 15.39
C PRO A 204 30.45 -6.40 14.75
N ASP A 205 31.51 -6.42 13.91
CA ASP A 205 31.97 -5.26 13.15
C ASP A 205 30.93 -4.73 12.15
N GLN A 206 30.30 -5.62 11.42
CA GLN A 206 29.20 -5.26 10.51
C GLN A 206 28.02 -4.64 11.26
N ARG A 207 27.69 -5.17 12.45
CA ARG A 207 26.61 -4.60 13.28
C ARG A 207 26.94 -3.19 13.75
N ALA A 208 28.20 -2.94 14.11
CA ALA A 208 28.65 -1.66 14.64
C ALA A 208 28.57 -0.51 13.61
N LEU A 209 28.73 -0.80 12.31
CA LEU A 209 28.75 0.21 11.24
C LEU A 209 27.51 1.11 11.23
N TYR A 210 26.33 0.54 11.49
CA TYR A 210 25.05 1.24 11.40
C TYR A 210 24.30 1.36 12.74
N GLU A 211 24.96 1.06 13.87
CA GLU A 211 24.33 1.07 15.20
C GLU A 211 23.70 2.43 15.52
N THR A 212 24.53 3.49 15.48
CA THR A 212 24.11 4.83 15.87
C THR A 212 23.06 5.42 14.93
N PRO A 213 23.27 5.49 13.59
CA PRO A 213 22.27 6.08 12.70
C PRO A 213 20.96 5.29 12.69
N PHE A 214 21.01 3.97 12.83
CA PHE A 214 19.79 3.17 12.88
C PHE A 214 19.02 3.34 14.20
N THR A 215 19.71 3.50 15.32
CA THR A 215 19.08 3.82 16.60
C THR A 215 18.32 5.15 16.52
N LYS A 216 18.90 6.17 15.89
CA LYS A 216 18.22 7.45 15.67
C LYS A 216 17.01 7.32 14.75
N LEU A 217 17.13 6.54 13.66
CA LEU A 217 15.99 6.23 12.79
C LEU A 217 14.86 5.56 13.56
N THR A 218 15.14 4.57 14.40
CA THR A 218 14.09 3.88 15.18
C THR A 218 13.42 4.80 16.19
N GLN A 219 14.17 5.74 16.80
CA GLN A 219 13.59 6.78 17.65
C GLN A 219 12.69 7.74 16.88
N LEU A 220 13.11 8.16 15.68
CA LEU A 220 12.30 8.98 14.78
C LEU A 220 11.01 8.26 14.38
N ILE A 221 11.09 6.98 14.01
CA ILE A 221 9.92 6.15 13.68
C ILE A 221 8.96 6.09 14.88
N ALA A 222 9.47 5.84 16.09
CA ALA A 222 8.64 5.79 17.30
C ALA A 222 7.95 7.13 17.58
N HIS A 223 8.64 8.25 17.34
CA HIS A 223 8.05 9.58 17.44
C HIS A 223 6.92 9.79 16.41
N LEU A 224 7.18 9.47 15.14
CA LEU A 224 6.19 9.55 14.08
C LEU A 224 4.96 8.66 14.35
N ASP A 225 5.16 7.48 14.93
CA ASP A 225 4.06 6.59 15.30
C ASP A 225 3.20 7.15 16.44
N SER A 226 3.79 7.92 17.37
CA SER A 226 3.04 8.58 18.46
C SER A 226 2.10 9.69 17.95
N THR A 227 2.44 10.32 16.82
CA THR A 227 1.67 11.39 16.16
C THR A 227 0.94 10.93 14.90
N ALA A 228 0.99 9.62 14.61
CA ALA A 228 0.46 9.07 13.38
C ALA A 228 -1.03 9.30 13.19
N ALA A 229 -1.42 9.65 11.98
CA ALA A 229 -2.81 9.85 11.59
C ALA A 229 -3.65 8.56 11.75
N ASP A 230 -4.92 8.74 12.06
CA ASP A 230 -5.89 7.64 12.07
C ASP A 230 -6.15 7.14 10.64
N HIS A 231 -6.55 5.88 10.54
CA HIS A 231 -6.95 5.25 9.28
C HIS A 231 -8.10 5.98 8.59
N ALA A 232 -8.94 6.70 9.33
CA ALA A 232 -10.09 7.41 8.81
C ALA A 232 -9.75 8.34 7.64
N ALA A 233 -8.65 9.10 7.73
CA ALA A 233 -8.23 9.99 6.66
C ALA A 233 -7.84 9.25 5.37
N VAL A 234 -7.19 8.07 5.49
CA VAL A 234 -6.88 7.21 4.35
C VAL A 234 -8.16 6.61 3.75
N VAL A 235 -9.10 6.19 4.59
CA VAL A 235 -10.42 5.68 4.17
C VAL A 235 -11.17 6.73 3.37
N GLU A 236 -11.21 8.00 3.84
CA GLU A 236 -11.85 9.10 3.12
C GLU A 236 -11.20 9.36 1.76
N ALA A 237 -9.86 9.36 1.69
CA ALA A 237 -9.14 9.53 0.44
C ALA A 237 -9.46 8.42 -0.58
N VAL A 238 -9.51 7.16 -0.11
CA VAL A 238 -9.91 6.02 -0.95
C VAL A 238 -11.37 6.12 -1.38
N TYR A 239 -12.26 6.50 -0.46
CA TYR A 239 -13.67 6.67 -0.77
C TYR A 239 -13.88 7.76 -1.83
N ASP A 240 -13.23 8.91 -1.70
CA ASP A 240 -13.28 9.98 -2.71
C ASP A 240 -12.71 9.50 -4.05
N GLY A 241 -11.56 8.83 -4.05
CA GLY A 241 -10.96 8.21 -5.24
C GLY A 241 -11.90 7.22 -5.96
N LEU A 242 -12.76 6.53 -5.20
CA LEU A 242 -13.73 5.57 -5.73
C LEU A 242 -15.06 6.21 -6.17
N THR A 243 -15.43 7.40 -5.65
CA THR A 243 -16.79 7.94 -5.82
C THR A 243 -16.86 9.30 -6.48
N SER A 244 -15.83 10.14 -6.36
CA SER A 244 -15.81 11.48 -6.93
C SER A 244 -15.93 11.45 -8.46
N ASP A 245 -16.71 12.33 -9.04
CA ASP A 245 -16.84 12.46 -10.51
C ASP A 245 -15.50 12.89 -11.14
N VAL A 246 -14.69 13.66 -10.40
CA VAL A 246 -13.35 14.11 -10.80
C VAL A 246 -12.37 13.81 -9.66
N PRO A 247 -11.95 12.54 -9.52
CA PRO A 247 -11.00 12.20 -8.46
C PRO A 247 -9.65 12.87 -8.70
N ARG A 248 -8.97 13.22 -7.60
CA ARG A 248 -7.59 13.70 -7.68
C ARG A 248 -6.68 12.59 -8.18
N ALA A 249 -5.61 12.95 -8.89
CA ALA A 249 -4.58 12.00 -9.27
C ALA A 249 -3.86 11.45 -8.03
N ARG A 250 -3.66 12.29 -7.00
CA ARG A 250 -2.99 11.96 -5.74
C ARG A 250 -3.72 12.55 -4.54
N TYR A 251 -3.71 11.78 -3.46
CA TYR A 251 -4.25 12.14 -2.15
C TYR A 251 -3.14 12.02 -1.11
N LEU A 252 -2.54 13.15 -0.73
CA LEU A 252 -1.63 13.22 0.41
C LEU A 252 -2.43 13.08 1.71
N VAL A 253 -2.03 12.17 2.59
CA VAL A 253 -2.75 11.90 3.85
C VAL A 253 -1.78 11.95 5.03
N GLY A 254 -2.08 12.82 5.98
CA GLY A 254 -1.29 13.11 7.18
C GLY A 254 -0.91 14.59 7.26
N GLU A 255 -0.94 15.16 8.46
CA GLU A 255 -0.63 16.59 8.67
C GLU A 255 0.84 16.92 8.36
N ASP A 256 1.74 15.99 8.68
CA ASP A 256 3.17 16.07 8.44
C ASP A 256 3.55 15.91 6.95
N THR A 257 2.68 15.25 6.19
CA THR A 257 2.94 14.88 4.79
C THR A 257 3.20 16.09 3.89
N VAL A 258 2.45 17.17 4.10
CA VAL A 258 2.59 18.40 3.31
C VAL A 258 3.96 19.05 3.55
N GLN A 259 4.40 19.10 4.82
CA GLN A 259 5.70 19.66 5.17
C GLN A 259 6.85 18.79 4.64
N LEU A 260 6.76 17.48 4.80
CA LEU A 260 7.75 16.54 4.28
C LEU A 260 7.82 16.57 2.75
N MET A 261 6.70 16.77 2.06
CA MET A 261 6.69 16.91 0.60
C MET A 261 7.39 18.17 0.10
N GLN A 262 7.54 19.21 0.92
CA GLN A 262 8.37 20.36 0.55
C GLN A 262 9.83 19.95 0.37
N LEU A 263 10.33 19.00 1.16
CA LEU A 263 11.70 18.47 0.99
C LEU A 263 11.90 17.84 -0.40
N ALA A 264 10.89 17.19 -0.96
CA ALA A 264 10.98 16.59 -2.29
C ALA A 264 11.15 17.62 -3.43
N THR A 265 10.88 18.89 -3.15
CA THR A 265 11.03 19.98 -4.13
C THR A 265 12.36 20.75 -3.99
N LEU A 266 13.14 20.47 -2.95
CA LEU A 266 14.44 21.09 -2.74
C LEU A 266 15.48 20.56 -3.73
N PRO A 267 16.52 21.35 -4.05
CA PRO A 267 17.72 20.86 -4.71
C PRO A 267 18.32 19.68 -3.95
N ASP A 268 18.93 18.73 -4.65
CA ASP A 268 19.43 17.49 -4.08
C ASP A 268 20.31 17.70 -2.83
N ALA A 269 21.27 18.64 -2.89
CA ALA A 269 22.17 18.89 -1.79
C ALA A 269 21.47 19.43 -0.51
N GLU A 270 20.44 20.26 -0.68
CA GLU A 270 19.67 20.80 0.44
C GLU A 270 18.75 19.73 1.04
N ARG A 271 18.10 18.95 0.20
CA ARG A 271 17.28 17.81 0.61
C ARG A 271 18.10 16.78 1.37
N ASP A 272 19.28 16.42 0.83
CA ASP A 272 20.16 15.41 1.44
C ASP A 272 20.70 15.90 2.79
N ALA A 273 21.03 17.19 2.92
CA ALA A 273 21.43 17.80 4.20
C ALA A 273 20.30 17.74 5.23
N ALA A 274 19.06 18.03 4.83
CA ALA A 274 17.89 17.95 5.71
C ALA A 274 17.62 16.52 6.17
N LEU A 275 17.67 15.54 5.26
CA LEU A 275 17.48 14.12 5.58
C LEU A 275 18.61 13.56 6.45
N LEU A 276 19.86 13.99 6.21
CA LEU A 276 21.01 13.62 7.05
C LEU A 276 20.82 14.13 8.48
N GLY A 277 20.32 15.36 8.65
CA GLY A 277 20.01 15.93 9.97
C GLY A 277 19.01 15.12 10.79
N MET A 278 18.14 14.33 10.14
CA MET A 278 17.17 13.47 10.84
C MET A 278 17.81 12.23 11.51
N ILE A 279 19.00 11.82 11.05
CA ILE A 279 19.69 10.60 11.48
C ILE A 279 21.12 10.85 12.03
N SER A 280 21.55 12.12 12.11
CA SER A 280 22.89 12.53 12.60
C SER A 280 22.94 12.73 14.10
#